data_850bafe52580adb3deaa79a424d4e4de
#
_entry.id   850bafe52580adb3deaa79a424d4e4de
#
_cell.length_a   1.000
_cell.length_b   1.000
_cell.length_c   1.000
_cell.angle_alpha   90.00
_cell.angle_beta   90.00
_cell.angle_gamma   90.00
#
_symmetry.space_group_name_H-M   'P 1'
#
loop_
_entity.id
_entity.type
_entity.pdbx_description
1 polymer ?
#
loop_
_entity_poly.entity_id
_entity_poly.type
_entity_poly.pdbx_seq_one_letter_code
_entity_poly.pdbx_strand_id
1 'polypeptide(L)'
;LAEYISAWSKDPSTKVGAVISRPDNTIASLGYNGFPRYVDDGELRYANKALKYKMVVHAEVNAILKAKEPLDGYTLYVHPLHPCASCAAIIIQSGISKVVTIVSDRPDWAESFAIAKAMFCEAHVDVKVLDDA
;
A
#
# COMPACT_ATOMS: atom_id res chain seq x y z
N LEU A 1 7.80 5.17 -9.84
CA LEU A 1 8.41 5.57 -8.56
C LEU A 1 8.07 4.61 -7.43
N ALA A 2 6.82 4.10 -7.37
CA ALA A 2 6.44 3.13 -6.34
C ALA A 2 7.33 1.87 -6.40
N GLU A 3 7.70 1.43 -7.59
CA GLU A 3 8.62 0.31 -7.77
C GLU A 3 9.99 0.59 -7.16
N TYR A 4 10.55 1.77 -7.39
CA TYR A 4 11.83 2.16 -6.78
C TYR A 4 11.74 2.19 -5.26
N ILE A 5 10.65 2.74 -4.74
CA ILE A 5 10.45 2.84 -3.29
C ILE A 5 10.29 1.46 -2.67
N SER A 6 9.69 0.50 -3.37
CA SER A 6 9.53 -0.87 -2.86
C SER A 6 10.88 -1.49 -2.52
N ALA A 7 11.92 -1.17 -3.28
CA ALA A 7 13.26 -1.73 -3.06
C ALA A 7 13.87 -1.30 -1.71
N TRP A 8 13.34 -0.27 -1.07
CA TRP A 8 13.81 0.19 0.23
C TRP A 8 13.30 -0.68 1.38
N SER A 9 12.29 -1.52 1.14
CA SER A 9 11.78 -2.43 2.16
C SER A 9 12.81 -3.51 2.51
N LYS A 10 12.90 -3.85 3.79
CA LYS A 10 13.76 -4.93 4.28
C LYS A 10 13.09 -6.29 4.21
N ASP A 11 11.82 -6.35 3.86
CA ASP A 11 11.06 -7.62 3.84
C ASP A 11 11.69 -8.57 2.82
N PRO A 12 12.14 -9.76 3.24
CA PRO A 12 12.80 -10.68 2.31
C PRO A 12 11.85 -11.39 1.35
N SER A 13 10.56 -11.44 1.65
CA SER A 13 9.60 -12.16 0.80
C SER A 13 8.84 -11.25 -0.16
N THR A 14 8.32 -10.11 0.31
CA THR A 14 7.55 -9.21 -0.54
C THR A 14 7.87 -7.76 -0.19
N LYS A 15 8.37 -7.01 -1.16
CA LYS A 15 8.68 -5.60 -1.02
C LYS A 15 7.62 -4.79 -1.74
N VAL A 16 6.95 -3.90 -1.01
CA VAL A 16 5.86 -3.08 -1.54
C VAL A 16 6.22 -1.61 -1.34
N GLY A 17 5.96 -0.81 -2.36
CA GLY A 17 6.13 0.64 -2.31
C GLY A 17 4.84 1.36 -2.64
N ALA A 18 4.64 2.51 -2.02
CA ALA A 18 3.48 3.35 -2.25
C ALA A 18 3.91 4.81 -2.38
N VAL A 19 3.25 5.52 -3.30
CA VAL A 19 3.50 6.94 -3.54
C VAL A 19 2.15 7.65 -3.59
N ILE A 20 2.02 8.76 -2.87
CA ILE A 20 0.82 9.59 -2.93
C ILE A 20 1.18 10.87 -3.67
N SER A 21 0.41 11.17 -4.71
CA SER A 21 0.59 12.41 -5.49
C SER A 21 -0.59 13.35 -5.30
N ARG A 22 -0.28 14.65 -5.35
CA ARG A 22 -1.29 15.71 -5.32
C ARG A 22 -1.96 15.84 -6.69
N PRO A 23 -3.09 16.54 -6.78
CA PRO A 23 -3.75 16.75 -8.07
C PRO A 23 -2.86 17.44 -9.13
N ASP A 24 -1.87 18.21 -8.71
CA ASP A 24 -0.91 18.86 -9.63
C ASP A 24 0.27 17.97 -10.00
N ASN A 25 0.22 16.68 -9.63
CA ASN A 25 1.25 15.67 -9.88
C ASN A 25 2.54 15.84 -9.07
N THR A 26 2.57 16.70 -8.08
CA THR A 26 3.68 16.72 -7.13
C THR A 26 3.49 15.61 -6.09
N ILE A 27 4.59 15.18 -5.49
CA ILE A 27 4.58 14.05 -4.56
C ILE A 27 4.31 14.56 -3.15
N ALA A 28 3.25 14.02 -2.52
CA ALA A 28 2.90 14.35 -1.15
C ALA A 28 3.62 13.45 -0.15
N SER A 29 3.78 12.17 -0.47
CA SER A 29 4.33 11.19 0.47
C SER A 29 4.79 9.92 -0.23
N LEU A 30 5.66 9.20 0.44
CA LEU A 30 6.18 7.89 0.05
C LEU A 30 6.05 6.94 1.22
N GLY A 31 5.91 5.64 0.93
CA GLY A 31 5.93 4.62 1.96
C GLY A 31 6.36 3.28 1.41
N TYR A 32 6.91 2.45 2.25
CA TYR A 32 7.22 1.05 1.94
C TYR A 32 6.90 0.20 3.17
N ASN A 33 6.69 -1.09 2.96
CA ASN A 33 6.29 -1.96 4.05
C ASN A 33 7.46 -2.26 4.99
N GLY A 34 7.16 -2.38 6.27
CA GLY A 34 8.16 -2.67 7.28
C GLY A 34 7.58 -2.67 8.68
N PHE A 35 8.39 -3.02 9.65
CA PHE A 35 7.99 -2.97 11.05
C PHE A 35 7.89 -1.52 11.51
N PRO A 36 7.08 -1.24 12.55
CA PRO A 36 6.99 0.10 13.11
C PRO A 36 8.35 0.60 13.60
N ARG A 37 8.53 1.92 13.59
CA ARG A 37 9.80 2.49 14.08
C ARG A 37 10.06 2.08 15.52
N TYR A 38 11.32 1.83 15.84
CA TYR A 38 11.79 1.40 17.17
C TYR A 38 11.33 -0.01 17.58
N VAL A 39 10.64 -0.74 16.69
CA VAL A 39 10.33 -2.15 16.90
C VAL A 39 11.44 -2.97 16.24
N ASP A 40 11.92 -4.00 16.95
CA ASP A 40 12.98 -4.87 16.43
C ASP A 40 12.53 -5.57 15.14
N ASP A 41 13.25 -5.36 14.06
CA ASP A 41 12.97 -5.91 12.74
C ASP A 41 14.00 -6.97 12.30
N GLY A 42 14.59 -7.68 13.26
CA GLY A 42 15.60 -8.69 12.97
C GLY A 42 15.09 -9.83 12.08
N GLU A 43 16.05 -10.61 11.56
CA GLU A 43 15.75 -11.69 10.62
C GLU A 43 14.78 -12.73 11.18
N LEU A 44 14.86 -13.02 12.48
CA LEU A 44 13.98 -14.00 13.11
C LEU A 44 12.51 -13.58 13.04
N ARG A 45 12.23 -12.29 13.17
CA ARG A 45 10.86 -11.78 13.07
C ARG A 45 10.36 -11.83 11.64
N TYR A 46 11.19 -11.49 10.67
CA TYR A 46 10.82 -11.62 9.26
C TYR A 46 10.60 -13.09 8.87
N ALA A 47 11.35 -14.01 9.45
CA ALA A 47 11.19 -15.45 9.18
C ALA A 47 9.91 -16.03 9.79
N ASN A 48 9.40 -15.44 10.87
CA ASN A 48 8.15 -15.86 11.49
C ASN A 48 6.98 -15.15 10.82
N LYS A 49 6.40 -15.78 9.79
CA LYS A 49 5.34 -15.15 8.99
C LYS A 49 4.12 -14.73 9.79
N ALA A 50 3.68 -15.56 10.72
CA ALA A 50 2.49 -15.24 11.53
C ALA A 50 2.72 -13.98 12.38
N LEU A 51 3.90 -13.87 12.99
CA LEU A 51 4.26 -12.69 13.77
C LEU A 51 4.46 -11.47 12.87
N LYS A 52 5.16 -11.65 11.76
CA LYS A 52 5.40 -10.57 10.80
C LYS A 52 4.09 -9.94 10.31
N TYR A 53 3.11 -10.73 9.93
CA TYR A 53 1.84 -10.22 9.44
C TYR A 53 1.06 -9.42 10.50
N LYS A 54 1.30 -9.68 11.77
CA LYS A 54 0.67 -8.93 12.85
C LYS A 54 1.40 -7.62 13.16
N MET A 55 2.70 -7.56 12.92
CA MET A 55 3.54 -6.43 13.32
C MET A 55 3.88 -5.47 12.18
N VAL A 56 3.86 -5.95 10.93
CA VAL A 56 4.28 -5.14 9.78
C VAL A 56 3.24 -4.07 9.46
N VAL A 57 3.72 -2.88 9.09
CA VAL A 57 2.89 -1.80 8.57
C VAL A 57 3.01 -1.82 7.05
N HIS A 58 1.87 -1.86 6.36
CA HIS A 58 1.86 -1.90 4.90
C HIS A 58 2.31 -0.57 4.30
N ALA A 59 2.81 -0.63 3.06
CA ALA A 59 3.35 0.54 2.38
C ALA A 59 2.33 1.68 2.26
N GLU A 60 1.08 1.35 1.94
CA GLU A 60 0.00 2.32 1.77
C GLU A 60 -0.26 3.08 3.07
N VAL A 61 -0.31 2.35 4.19
CA VAL A 61 -0.54 2.95 5.51
C VAL A 61 0.63 3.85 5.89
N ASN A 62 1.87 3.41 5.63
CA ASN A 62 3.05 4.23 5.89
C ASN A 62 3.03 5.53 5.09
N ALA A 63 2.66 5.47 3.82
CA ALA A 63 2.55 6.66 2.98
C ALA A 63 1.50 7.64 3.53
N ILE A 64 0.35 7.13 3.94
CA ILE A 64 -0.74 7.95 4.50
C ILE A 64 -0.29 8.61 5.80
N LEU A 65 0.33 7.85 6.71
CA LEU A 65 0.76 8.38 8.01
C LEU A 65 1.85 9.44 7.89
N LYS A 66 2.70 9.33 6.87
CA LYS A 66 3.81 10.28 6.66
C LYS A 66 3.43 11.53 5.89
N ALA A 67 2.24 11.57 5.31
CA ALA A 67 1.84 12.67 4.43
C ALA A 67 1.74 14.02 5.15
N LYS A 68 1.27 14.03 6.41
CA LYS A 68 1.18 15.24 7.22
C LYS A 68 0.33 16.35 6.62
N GLU A 69 -0.61 16.02 5.76
CA GLU A 69 -1.53 16.95 5.11
C GLU A 69 -2.82 16.20 4.74
N PRO A 70 -3.95 16.90 4.54
CA PRO A 70 -5.18 16.26 4.05
C PRO A 70 -4.94 15.64 2.67
N LEU A 71 -5.49 14.44 2.46
CA LEU A 71 -5.27 13.66 1.23
C LEU A 71 -6.50 13.63 0.32
N ASP A 72 -7.52 14.43 0.60
CA ASP A 72 -8.75 14.44 -0.19
C ASP A 72 -8.46 14.75 -1.66
N GLY A 73 -8.92 13.87 -2.54
CA GLY A 73 -8.73 14.03 -3.98
C GLY A 73 -7.36 13.61 -4.50
N TYR A 74 -6.49 13.11 -3.65
CA TYR A 74 -5.14 12.68 -4.07
C TYR A 74 -5.17 11.30 -4.70
N THR A 75 -4.06 10.92 -5.32
CA THR A 75 -3.88 9.62 -5.99
C THR A 75 -2.82 8.80 -5.26
N LEU A 76 -3.12 7.52 -5.05
CA LEU A 76 -2.17 6.55 -4.47
C LEU A 76 -1.69 5.60 -5.57
N TYR A 77 -0.38 5.48 -5.70
CA TYR A 77 0.27 4.47 -6.56
C TYR A 77 0.87 3.40 -5.67
N VAL A 78 0.62 2.14 -5.95
CA VAL A 78 1.17 1.03 -5.16
C VAL A 78 1.71 -0.08 -6.06
N HIS A 79 2.86 -0.64 -5.70
CA HIS A 79 3.56 -1.68 -6.47
C HIS A 79 4.21 -2.66 -5.49
N PRO A 80 4.17 -3.96 -5.70
CA PRO A 80 3.58 -4.69 -6.82
C PRO A 80 2.21 -5.31 -6.50
N LEU A 81 1.61 -5.00 -5.36
CA LEU A 81 0.35 -5.62 -4.93
C LEU A 81 -0.78 -4.61 -4.89
N HIS A 82 -1.97 -5.08 -5.26
CA HIS A 82 -3.22 -4.37 -5.00
C HIS A 82 -3.38 -4.16 -3.48
N PRO A 83 -3.95 -3.04 -3.02
CA PRO A 83 -4.22 -2.88 -1.59
C PRO A 83 -5.11 -4.01 -1.05
N CYS A 84 -4.77 -4.51 0.14
CA CYS A 84 -5.62 -5.47 0.83
C CYS A 84 -6.85 -4.78 1.43
N ALA A 85 -7.77 -5.58 1.98
CA ALA A 85 -9.02 -5.03 2.54
C ALA A 85 -8.77 -4.01 3.66
N SER A 86 -7.83 -4.29 4.56
CA SER A 86 -7.50 -3.37 5.65
C SER A 86 -6.93 -2.05 5.14
N CYS A 87 -6.05 -2.12 4.15
CA CYS A 87 -5.47 -0.92 3.54
C CYS A 87 -6.54 -0.13 2.77
N ALA A 88 -7.44 -0.82 2.07
CA ALA A 88 -8.52 -0.17 1.34
C ALA A 88 -9.40 0.67 2.27
N ALA A 89 -9.74 0.14 3.44
CA ALA A 89 -10.52 0.88 4.43
C ALA A 89 -9.83 2.18 4.84
N ILE A 90 -8.53 2.13 5.08
CA ILE A 90 -7.74 3.29 5.48
C ILE A 90 -7.60 4.29 4.32
N ILE A 91 -7.37 3.80 3.12
CA ILE A 91 -7.26 4.64 1.91
C ILE A 91 -8.56 5.42 1.70
N ILE A 92 -9.70 4.75 1.80
CA ILE A 92 -11.02 5.38 1.65
C ILE A 92 -11.22 6.47 2.70
N GLN A 93 -10.91 6.16 3.96
CA GLN A 93 -11.09 7.12 5.07
C GLN A 93 -10.15 8.32 4.96
N SER A 94 -9.02 8.18 4.30
CA SER A 94 -8.08 9.28 4.10
C SER A 94 -8.55 10.31 3.07
N GLY A 95 -9.57 9.97 2.26
CA GLY A 95 -10.08 10.84 1.21
C GLY A 95 -9.41 10.66 -0.15
N ILE A 96 -8.45 9.76 -0.28
CA ILE A 96 -7.82 9.45 -1.57
C ILE A 96 -8.91 9.03 -2.56
N SER A 97 -8.89 9.63 -3.76
CA SER A 97 -9.94 9.42 -4.75
C SER A 97 -9.56 8.46 -5.88
N LYS A 98 -8.29 8.14 -6.02
CA LYS A 98 -7.81 7.27 -7.09
C LYS A 98 -6.67 6.39 -6.61
N VAL A 99 -6.70 5.13 -7.01
CA VAL A 99 -5.63 4.16 -6.75
C VAL A 99 -5.13 3.62 -8.09
N VAL A 100 -3.82 3.62 -8.28
CA VAL A 100 -3.16 3.04 -9.46
C VAL A 100 -2.27 1.91 -8.99
N THR A 101 -2.47 0.73 -9.54
CA THR A 101 -1.70 -0.46 -9.19
C THR A 101 -1.45 -1.31 -10.43
N ILE A 102 -0.78 -2.43 -10.28
CA ILE A 102 -0.57 -3.38 -11.38
C ILE A 102 -1.32 -4.67 -11.09
N VAL A 103 -1.43 -5.52 -12.10
CA VAL A 103 -2.06 -6.83 -11.94
C VAL A 103 -1.29 -7.62 -10.89
N SER A 104 -2.01 -8.12 -9.88
CA SER A 104 -1.42 -8.89 -8.78
C SER A 104 -1.86 -10.34 -8.90
N ASP A 105 -0.90 -11.25 -9.05
CA ASP A 105 -1.13 -12.69 -9.09
C ASP A 105 -0.70 -13.32 -7.76
N ARG A 106 -1.54 -13.15 -6.74
CA ARG A 106 -1.29 -13.65 -5.39
C ARG A 106 -2.54 -14.38 -4.88
N PRO A 107 -2.66 -15.70 -5.17
CA PRO A 107 -3.84 -16.47 -4.74
C PRO A 107 -4.10 -16.41 -3.23
N ASP A 108 -3.04 -16.30 -2.44
CA ASP A 108 -3.15 -16.21 -0.98
C ASP A 108 -3.82 -14.91 -0.51
N TRP A 109 -3.84 -13.87 -1.33
CA TRP A 109 -4.48 -12.59 -1.03
C TRP A 109 -5.74 -12.32 -1.86
N ALA A 110 -6.15 -13.26 -2.72
CA ALA A 110 -7.23 -13.03 -3.69
C ALA A 110 -8.54 -12.59 -3.02
N GLU A 111 -8.92 -13.21 -1.91
CA GLU A 111 -10.12 -12.84 -1.18
C GLU A 111 -10.05 -11.40 -0.65
N SER A 112 -8.93 -11.05 -0.03
CA SER A 112 -8.71 -9.70 0.51
C SER A 112 -8.75 -8.65 -0.60
N PHE A 113 -8.12 -8.93 -1.75
CA PHE A 113 -8.12 -8.02 -2.90
C PHE A 113 -9.53 -7.85 -3.47
N ALA A 114 -10.33 -8.91 -3.52
CA ALA A 114 -11.72 -8.83 -3.99
C ALA A 114 -12.57 -7.96 -3.07
N ILE A 115 -12.39 -8.09 -1.76
CA ILE A 115 -13.09 -7.26 -0.77
C ILE A 115 -12.68 -5.79 -0.94
N ALA A 116 -11.38 -5.55 -1.12
CA ALA A 116 -10.86 -4.19 -1.34
C ALA A 116 -11.49 -3.55 -2.58
N LYS A 117 -11.56 -4.30 -3.69
CA LYS A 117 -12.17 -3.80 -4.94
C LYS A 117 -13.63 -3.44 -4.74
N ALA A 118 -14.38 -4.28 -4.01
CA ALA A 118 -15.79 -4.01 -3.72
C ALA A 118 -15.95 -2.72 -2.91
N MET A 119 -15.12 -2.52 -1.89
CA MET A 119 -15.16 -1.30 -1.07
C MET A 119 -14.81 -0.05 -1.86
N PHE A 120 -13.79 -0.12 -2.72
CA PHE A 120 -13.43 1.01 -3.57
C PHE A 120 -14.58 1.37 -4.51
N CYS A 121 -15.25 0.36 -5.08
CA CYS A 121 -16.40 0.59 -5.97
C CYS A 121 -17.53 1.29 -5.22
N GLU A 122 -17.89 0.81 -4.04
CA GLU A 122 -18.95 1.42 -3.23
C GLU A 122 -18.62 2.85 -2.81
N ALA A 123 -17.35 3.11 -2.51
CA ALA A 123 -16.88 4.43 -2.07
C ALA A 123 -16.58 5.38 -3.23
N HIS A 124 -16.77 4.94 -4.47
CA HIS A 124 -16.48 5.73 -5.67
C HIS A 124 -15.00 6.12 -5.79
N VAL A 125 -14.11 5.28 -5.30
CA VAL A 125 -12.67 5.44 -5.52
C VAL A 125 -12.33 4.81 -6.87
N ASP A 126 -11.71 5.59 -7.75
CA ASP A 126 -11.31 5.12 -9.07
C ASP A 126 -10.07 4.24 -8.94
N VAL A 127 -10.16 3.00 -9.42
CA VAL A 127 -9.03 2.06 -9.38
C VAL A 127 -8.58 1.76 -10.80
N LYS A 128 -7.33 2.09 -11.10
CA LYS A 128 -6.72 1.78 -12.39
C LYS A 128 -5.68 0.69 -12.19
N VAL A 129 -5.87 -0.43 -12.88
CA VAL A 129 -4.94 -1.55 -12.84
C VAL A 129 -4.15 -1.55 -14.15
N LEU A 130 -2.83 -1.38 -14.06
CA LEU A 130 -1.96 -1.36 -15.22
C LEU A 130 -1.42 -2.76 -15.49
N ASP A 131 -1.23 -3.09 -16.76
CA ASP A 131 -0.53 -4.30 -17.11
C ASP A 131 0.96 -4.12 -16.83
N ASP A 132 1.58 -5.17 -16.30
CA ASP A 132 3.01 -5.19 -16.08
C ASP A 132 3.66 -5.47 -17.45
N ALA A 133 4.18 -4.43 -18.05
CA ALA A 133 4.76 -4.54 -19.37
C ALA A 133 6.18 -5.09 -19.33
#